data_fafe4a4fb907b9afdcfa8d1f99b336b3
#
_entry.id   fafe4a4fb907b9afdcfa8d1f99b336b3
#
_cell.length_a   1.000
_cell.length_b   1.000
_cell.length_c   1.000
_cell.angle_alpha   90.00
_cell.angle_beta   90.00
_cell.angle_gamma   90.00
#
_symmetry.space_group_name_H-M   'P 1'
#
loop_
_entity.id
_entity.type
_entity.pdbx_description
1 polymer ?
#
loop_
_entity_poly.entity_id
_entity_poly.type
_entity_poly.pdbx_seq_one_letter_code
_entity_poly.pdbx_strand_id
1 'polypeptide(L)'
;MYKQIPQILAVVFFAAGCSTPPEPAKPEPVHSNSTYEQAALLASTLEFLHRNYVDEDSAGYDRLLTAALRGMMRELDPYSGYEPPAVYRDNEVARTGEHIGIGVELVKPDERPPAVTVTTPDSSAAKAGILPGDRILRIGTARTSALPLEECVKLLRGPDGSEVALEIQPHDSSAVRNVTLRRGKVVVSSAPVQAAHLIDGDIGYLKINSFNTHTPGETAALLAKLRKEGMSRGLVLDLRNNPGGLVSGAAETASLFLPEGAELFSAVHRNHSKVEVVKAGAGKGKLLDLPVVILLNPFSASAAELFSGALRDNGRARLVGMRSFGKGTLLQVTQLPNGGALRYAAGRYRTPKGVEIEGRGLAPDLPVMLDLSQLWRLNAQMMRYPGVVLPEEKGAMRDTQLEAALKLFPAPKDGK
;
A
#
# COMPACT_ATOMS: atom_id res chain seq x y z
N MET A 1 7.06 29.96 51.13
CA MET A 1 6.56 29.71 52.49
C MET A 1 5.81 28.37 52.46
N TYR A 2 6.49 27.30 52.81
CA TYR A 2 5.90 25.95 52.95
C TYR A 2 5.45 25.80 54.40
N LYS A 3 4.18 25.45 54.65
CA LYS A 3 3.70 25.00 55.95
C LYS A 3 3.59 23.46 55.92
N GLN A 4 4.40 22.86 56.76
CA GLN A 4 4.36 21.41 57.07
C GLN A 4 3.17 21.16 58.03
N ILE A 5 2.48 20.03 57.78
CA ILE A 5 1.49 19.46 58.68
C ILE A 5 2.12 18.22 59.33
N PRO A 6 2.12 18.07 60.64
CA PRO A 6 2.73 16.90 61.29
C PRO A 6 1.79 15.69 61.28
N GLN A 7 2.33 14.55 60.93
CA GLN A 7 1.71 13.23 61.09
C GLN A 7 1.76 12.83 62.58
N ILE A 8 0.60 12.50 63.10
CA ILE A 8 0.46 11.84 64.41
C ILE A 8 0.29 10.34 64.16
N LEU A 9 1.29 9.58 64.54
CA LEU A 9 1.31 8.12 64.48
C LEU A 9 0.74 7.59 65.81
N ALA A 10 -0.45 6.98 65.78
CA ALA A 10 -0.97 6.25 66.94
C ALA A 10 -0.74 4.72 66.68
N VAL A 11 0.18 4.14 67.43
CA VAL A 11 0.41 2.71 67.43
C VAL A 11 -0.45 2.10 68.55
N VAL A 12 -1.44 1.29 68.18
CA VAL A 12 -2.15 0.45 69.13
C VAL A 12 -1.76 -1.01 68.87
N PHE A 13 -1.01 -1.59 69.81
CA PHE A 13 -0.74 -3.01 69.84
C PHE A 13 -1.94 -3.77 70.43
N PHE A 14 -2.58 -4.62 69.61
CA PHE A 14 -3.41 -5.69 70.10
C PHE A 14 -2.78 -7.03 69.73
N ALA A 15 -2.19 -7.72 70.70
CA ALA A 15 -1.78 -9.12 70.56
C ALA A 15 -3.01 -10.00 70.85
N ALA A 16 -3.63 -10.52 69.80
CA ALA A 16 -4.53 -11.66 69.91
C ALA A 16 -4.21 -12.61 68.78
N GLY A 17 -3.77 -13.82 69.15
CA GLY A 17 -3.48 -14.89 68.20
C GLY A 17 -4.71 -15.23 67.38
N CYS A 18 -4.70 -14.87 66.11
CA CYS A 18 -5.60 -15.40 65.12
C CYS A 18 -4.79 -16.20 64.11
N SER A 19 -5.04 -17.51 64.08
CA SER A 19 -4.69 -18.37 62.96
C SER A 19 -5.21 -17.72 61.67
N THR A 20 -4.29 -17.29 60.82
CA THR A 20 -4.63 -16.80 59.48
C THR A 20 -5.39 -17.90 58.73
N PRO A 21 -6.60 -17.62 58.21
CA PRO A 21 -7.22 -18.55 57.27
C PRO A 21 -6.31 -18.78 56.07
N PRO A 22 -6.29 -19.97 55.49
CA PRO A 22 -5.47 -20.22 54.30
C PRO A 22 -5.82 -19.22 53.24
N GLU A 23 -4.80 -18.58 52.68
CA GLU A 23 -4.92 -17.69 51.53
C GLU A 23 -5.71 -18.43 50.43
N PRO A 24 -6.79 -17.85 49.86
CA PRO A 24 -7.52 -18.52 48.80
C PRO A 24 -6.52 -18.79 47.67
N ALA A 25 -6.43 -20.04 47.27
CA ALA A 25 -5.58 -20.48 46.18
C ALA A 25 -5.82 -19.54 44.99
N LYS A 26 -4.75 -18.89 44.50
CA LYS A 26 -4.83 -18.10 43.24
C LYS A 26 -5.40 -19.02 42.18
N PRO A 27 -6.47 -18.64 41.51
CA PRO A 27 -7.01 -19.46 40.44
C PRO A 27 -5.87 -19.69 39.42
N GLU A 28 -5.53 -20.96 39.23
CA GLU A 28 -4.62 -21.32 38.13
C GLU A 28 -5.23 -20.81 36.83
N PRO A 29 -4.44 -20.20 35.92
CA PRO A 29 -4.96 -19.76 34.66
C PRO A 29 -5.48 -20.99 33.92
N VAL A 30 -6.79 -21.06 33.74
CA VAL A 30 -7.45 -22.08 32.93
C VAL A 30 -7.04 -21.85 31.50
N HIS A 31 -5.98 -22.47 31.04
CA HIS A 31 -5.59 -22.51 29.64
C HIS A 31 -6.53 -23.49 28.90
N SER A 32 -7.80 -23.13 28.79
CA SER A 32 -8.70 -23.84 27.93
C SER A 32 -8.54 -23.35 26.49
N ASN A 33 -8.20 -24.27 25.59
CA ASN A 33 -8.16 -24.02 24.14
C ASN A 33 -9.58 -24.14 23.49
N SER A 34 -10.61 -24.22 24.28
CA SER A 34 -11.99 -24.33 23.80
C SER A 34 -12.46 -22.99 23.23
N THR A 35 -12.86 -22.96 21.97
CA THR A 35 -13.46 -21.76 21.32
C THR A 35 -14.67 -21.25 22.11
N TYR A 36 -15.44 -22.15 22.71
CA TYR A 36 -16.62 -21.79 23.51
C TYR A 36 -16.25 -21.00 24.77
N GLU A 37 -15.25 -21.44 25.50
CA GLU A 37 -14.80 -20.76 26.73
C GLU A 37 -14.16 -19.40 26.43
N GLN A 38 -13.40 -19.29 25.35
CA GLN A 38 -12.85 -18.01 24.90
C GLN A 38 -13.96 -17.04 24.45
N ALA A 39 -14.96 -17.55 23.74
CA ALA A 39 -16.11 -16.73 23.34
C ALA A 39 -16.94 -16.29 24.57
N ALA A 40 -17.13 -17.18 25.56
CA ALA A 40 -17.83 -16.86 26.81
C ALA A 40 -17.06 -15.80 27.63
N LEU A 41 -15.72 -15.89 27.71
CA LEU A 41 -14.88 -14.88 28.37
C LEU A 41 -15.04 -13.52 27.68
N LEU A 42 -14.99 -13.47 26.36
CA LEU A 42 -15.18 -12.21 25.61
C LEU A 42 -16.55 -11.62 25.89
N ALA A 43 -17.62 -12.44 25.82
CA ALA A 43 -18.98 -12.00 26.08
C ALA A 43 -19.19 -11.46 27.49
N SER A 44 -18.68 -12.17 28.51
CA SER A 44 -18.76 -11.72 29.91
C SER A 44 -17.94 -10.45 30.17
N THR A 45 -16.81 -10.29 29.48
CA THR A 45 -16.01 -9.06 29.57
C THR A 45 -16.73 -7.85 28.95
N LEU A 46 -17.36 -8.03 27.81
CA LEU A 46 -18.18 -6.99 27.18
C LEU A 46 -19.33 -6.56 28.09
N GLU A 47 -20.06 -7.53 28.68
CA GLU A 47 -21.17 -7.29 29.62
C GLU A 47 -20.67 -6.56 30.88
N PHE A 48 -19.54 -7.01 31.45
CA PHE A 48 -18.96 -6.38 32.64
C PHE A 48 -18.59 -4.92 32.40
N LEU A 49 -17.91 -4.63 31.29
CA LEU A 49 -17.52 -3.26 30.95
C LEU A 49 -18.71 -2.38 30.65
N HIS A 50 -19.71 -2.90 29.91
CA HIS A 50 -20.93 -2.15 29.61
C HIS A 50 -21.68 -1.71 30.89
N ARG A 51 -21.72 -2.57 31.91
CA ARG A 51 -22.45 -2.27 33.15
C ARG A 51 -21.65 -1.47 34.19
N ASN A 52 -20.34 -1.54 34.17
CA ASN A 52 -19.53 -1.03 35.30
C ASN A 52 -18.58 0.10 34.91
N TYR A 53 -18.41 0.37 33.62
CA TYR A 53 -17.49 1.44 33.22
C TYR A 53 -18.09 2.82 33.54
N VAL A 54 -17.26 3.73 34.07
CA VAL A 54 -17.69 5.05 34.59
C VAL A 54 -18.36 5.95 33.53
N ASP A 55 -17.96 5.80 32.28
CA ASP A 55 -18.51 6.57 31.15
C ASP A 55 -19.36 5.63 30.28
N GLU A 56 -20.67 5.68 30.45
CA GLU A 56 -21.65 4.84 29.77
C GLU A 56 -21.59 4.97 28.24
N ASP A 57 -21.41 6.19 27.71
CA ASP A 57 -21.32 6.45 26.27
C ASP A 57 -20.09 5.77 25.65
N SER A 58 -19.03 5.58 26.41
CA SER A 58 -17.79 4.90 25.98
C SER A 58 -17.89 3.37 26.06
N ALA A 59 -18.84 2.83 26.80
CA ALA A 59 -19.01 1.40 27.07
C ALA A 59 -20.12 0.72 26.25
N GLY A 60 -20.59 1.35 25.16
CA GLY A 60 -21.57 0.76 24.25
C GLY A 60 -21.05 -0.52 23.57
N TYR A 61 -21.90 -1.56 23.45
CA TYR A 61 -21.53 -2.87 22.87
C TYR A 61 -20.88 -2.77 21.49
N ASP A 62 -21.43 -1.96 20.57
CA ASP A 62 -20.89 -1.78 19.22
C ASP A 62 -19.47 -1.22 19.25
N ARG A 63 -19.23 -0.27 20.15
CA ARG A 63 -17.92 0.36 20.31
C ARG A 63 -16.90 -0.63 20.87
N LEU A 64 -17.26 -1.34 21.92
CA LEU A 64 -16.41 -2.35 22.56
C LEU A 64 -16.12 -3.53 21.62
N LEU A 65 -17.14 -4.05 20.91
CA LEU A 65 -16.98 -5.11 19.93
C LEU A 65 -16.07 -4.67 18.77
N THR A 66 -16.28 -3.46 18.26
CA THR A 66 -15.42 -2.89 17.19
C THR A 66 -13.97 -2.79 17.66
N ALA A 67 -13.73 -2.33 18.89
CA ALA A 67 -12.40 -2.25 19.47
C ALA A 67 -11.75 -3.62 19.64
N ALA A 68 -12.51 -4.62 20.11
CA ALA A 68 -12.03 -6.00 20.27
C ALA A 68 -11.65 -6.62 18.90
N LEU A 69 -12.52 -6.51 17.90
CA LEU A 69 -12.27 -7.01 16.54
C LEU A 69 -11.03 -6.34 15.92
N ARG A 70 -10.90 -5.03 16.05
CA ARG A 70 -9.71 -4.30 15.58
C ARG A 70 -8.45 -4.73 16.31
N GLY A 71 -8.53 -4.97 17.63
CA GLY A 71 -7.42 -5.47 18.44
C GLY A 71 -6.94 -6.84 17.96
N MET A 72 -7.85 -7.80 17.79
CA MET A 72 -7.53 -9.13 17.27
C MET A 72 -6.85 -9.07 15.89
N MET A 73 -7.40 -8.26 14.97
CA MET A 73 -6.85 -8.18 13.62
C MET A 73 -5.46 -7.53 13.59
N ARG A 74 -5.21 -6.54 14.45
CA ARG A 74 -3.90 -5.86 14.57
C ARG A 74 -2.80 -6.77 15.10
N GLU A 75 -3.17 -7.72 15.96
CA GLU A 75 -2.23 -8.71 16.51
C GLU A 75 -1.74 -9.71 15.46
N LEU A 76 -2.52 -9.92 14.38
CA LEU A 76 -2.17 -10.89 13.34
C LEU A 76 -1.08 -10.37 12.39
N ASP A 77 -1.29 -9.20 11.79
CA ASP A 77 -0.39 -8.56 10.84
C ASP A 77 -0.84 -7.12 10.51
N PRO A 78 0.04 -6.28 9.88
CA PRO A 78 -0.30 -4.88 9.58
C PRO A 78 -1.32 -4.69 8.44
N TYR A 79 -1.70 -5.74 7.72
CA TYR A 79 -2.62 -5.67 6.57
C TYR A 79 -4.02 -6.20 6.90
N SER A 80 -4.12 -7.01 7.95
CA SER A 80 -5.39 -7.54 8.44
C SER A 80 -6.19 -6.46 9.18
N GLY A 81 -7.51 -6.48 9.05
CA GLY A 81 -8.35 -5.45 9.66
C GLY A 81 -9.81 -5.83 9.74
N TYR A 82 -10.51 -5.19 10.67
CA TYR A 82 -11.95 -5.21 10.73
C TYR A 82 -12.51 -3.91 10.12
N GLU A 83 -13.39 -4.07 9.17
CA GLU A 83 -14.14 -2.98 8.52
C GLU A 83 -15.57 -2.96 9.08
N PRO A 84 -15.94 -1.94 9.88
CA PRO A 84 -17.33 -1.75 10.30
C PRO A 84 -18.29 -1.63 9.11
N PRO A 85 -19.60 -1.87 9.26
CA PRO A 85 -20.56 -1.91 8.15
C PRO A 85 -20.56 -0.70 7.22
N ALA A 86 -20.40 0.52 7.78
CA ALA A 86 -20.34 1.74 7.00
C ALA A 86 -19.03 1.78 6.16
N VAL A 87 -17.90 1.47 6.80
CA VAL A 87 -16.57 1.47 6.13
C VAL A 87 -16.50 0.39 5.05
N TYR A 88 -17.06 -0.80 5.32
CA TYR A 88 -17.11 -1.89 4.34
C TYR A 88 -17.91 -1.48 3.09
N ARG A 89 -19.10 -0.89 3.27
CA ARG A 89 -19.91 -0.38 2.15
C ARG A 89 -19.20 0.69 1.35
N ASP A 90 -18.55 1.65 2.03
CA ASP A 90 -17.78 2.71 1.36
C ASP A 90 -16.59 2.13 0.57
N ASN A 91 -15.93 1.11 1.12
CA ASN A 91 -14.83 0.42 0.45
C ASN A 91 -15.30 -0.46 -0.72
N GLU A 92 -16.51 -1.06 -0.65
CA GLU A 92 -17.09 -1.78 -1.79
C GLU A 92 -17.38 -0.85 -2.98
N VAL A 93 -17.95 0.33 -2.72
CA VAL A 93 -18.13 1.38 -3.73
C VAL A 93 -16.76 1.79 -4.30
N ALA A 94 -15.75 1.87 -3.45
CA ALA A 94 -14.39 2.19 -3.85
C ALA A 94 -13.70 1.10 -4.71
N ARG A 95 -14.02 -0.18 -4.49
CA ARG A 95 -13.52 -1.31 -5.31
C ARG A 95 -14.09 -1.31 -6.73
N THR A 96 -15.23 -0.68 -6.94
CA THR A 96 -15.80 -0.46 -8.29
C THR A 96 -15.05 0.60 -9.10
N GLY A 97 -14.01 1.21 -8.52
CA GLY A 97 -13.09 2.13 -9.23
C GLY A 97 -13.47 3.62 -9.13
N GLU A 98 -14.51 3.97 -8.37
CA GLU A 98 -14.91 5.36 -8.17
C GLU A 98 -14.69 5.78 -6.72
N HIS A 99 -13.77 6.71 -6.48
CA HIS A 99 -13.60 7.36 -5.18
C HIS A 99 -14.03 8.82 -5.27
N ILE A 100 -14.76 9.31 -4.28
CA ILE A 100 -14.98 10.75 -4.14
C ILE A 100 -13.96 11.29 -3.13
N GLY A 101 -13.08 12.15 -3.61
CA GLY A 101 -12.00 12.72 -2.81
C GLY A 101 -11.24 13.80 -3.55
N ILE A 102 -9.99 14.03 -3.15
CA ILE A 102 -9.13 15.07 -3.77
C ILE A 102 -8.08 14.49 -4.73
N GLY A 103 -7.88 13.17 -4.76
CA GLY A 103 -6.94 12.50 -5.65
C GLY A 103 -5.51 12.43 -5.14
N VAL A 104 -5.31 12.05 -3.89
CA VAL A 104 -3.99 11.77 -3.31
C VAL A 104 -3.97 10.42 -2.62
N GLU A 105 -2.83 9.75 -2.66
CA GLU A 105 -2.50 8.64 -1.77
C GLU A 105 -1.55 9.13 -0.69
N LEU A 106 -1.68 8.60 0.52
CA LEU A 106 -0.95 9.05 1.69
C LEU A 106 -0.22 7.91 2.36
N VAL A 107 0.97 8.23 2.88
CA VAL A 107 1.67 7.43 3.89
C VAL A 107 1.83 8.29 5.16
N LYS A 108 1.63 7.69 6.32
CA LYS A 108 1.82 8.38 7.59
C LYS A 108 2.85 7.61 8.43
N PRO A 109 4.10 8.11 8.52
CA PRO A 109 5.00 7.66 9.57
C PRO A 109 4.44 8.14 10.90
N ASP A 110 4.44 7.30 11.92
CA ASP A 110 3.83 7.50 13.25
C ASP A 110 3.46 8.97 13.58
N GLU A 111 3.83 9.60 14.58
CA GLU A 111 3.39 10.94 15.03
C GLU A 111 3.66 12.12 14.05
N ARG A 112 4.08 11.85 12.82
CA ARG A 112 4.31 12.89 11.80
C ARG A 112 3.08 13.15 10.94
N PRO A 113 2.96 14.34 10.34
CA PRO A 113 1.95 14.59 9.32
C PRO A 113 2.08 13.62 8.15
N PRO A 114 0.95 13.15 7.56
CA PRO A 114 0.98 12.27 6.39
C PRO A 114 1.65 12.96 5.21
N ALA A 115 2.43 12.20 4.46
CA ALA A 115 3.04 12.62 3.22
C ALA A 115 2.26 12.06 2.02
N VAL A 116 2.13 12.86 0.98
CA VAL A 116 1.55 12.45 -0.29
C VAL A 116 2.55 11.52 -0.98
N THR A 117 2.10 10.34 -1.38
CA THR A 117 2.91 9.38 -2.16
C THR A 117 2.55 9.42 -3.64
N VAL A 118 1.28 9.63 -3.95
CA VAL A 118 0.76 9.72 -5.31
C VAL A 118 -0.24 10.87 -5.38
N THR A 119 -0.19 11.62 -6.49
CA THR A 119 -1.25 12.56 -6.86
C THR A 119 -1.85 12.10 -8.17
N THR A 120 -3.15 11.83 -8.16
CA THR A 120 -3.88 11.36 -9.36
C THR A 120 -3.92 12.48 -10.41
N PRO A 121 -3.51 12.23 -11.66
CA PRO A 121 -3.65 13.20 -12.76
C PRO A 121 -5.09 13.72 -12.86
N ASP A 122 -5.25 14.96 -13.30
CA ASP A 122 -6.53 15.66 -13.47
C ASP A 122 -7.39 15.83 -12.21
N SER A 123 -6.94 15.35 -11.05
CA SER A 123 -7.60 15.54 -9.78
C SER A 123 -7.53 16.99 -9.28
N SER A 124 -8.35 17.33 -8.29
CA SER A 124 -8.28 18.65 -7.65
C SER A 124 -6.93 18.91 -6.97
N ALA A 125 -6.31 17.87 -6.41
CA ALA A 125 -4.97 17.95 -5.84
C ALA A 125 -3.91 18.24 -6.91
N ALA A 126 -3.94 17.56 -8.06
CA ALA A 126 -3.02 17.81 -9.16
C ALA A 126 -3.16 19.24 -9.71
N LYS A 127 -4.39 19.72 -9.92
CA LYS A 127 -4.68 21.09 -10.37
C LYS A 127 -4.18 22.15 -9.39
N ALA A 128 -4.17 21.86 -8.09
CA ALA A 128 -3.63 22.72 -7.05
C ALA A 128 -2.11 22.58 -6.87
N GLY A 129 -1.43 21.76 -7.68
CA GLY A 129 0.02 21.57 -7.63
C GLY A 129 0.49 20.85 -6.37
N ILE A 130 -0.30 19.95 -5.81
CA ILE A 130 0.12 19.04 -4.74
C ILE A 130 0.96 17.93 -5.37
N LEU A 131 2.16 17.71 -4.83
CA LEU A 131 3.15 16.79 -5.36
C LEU A 131 3.45 15.68 -4.34
N PRO A 132 3.95 14.52 -4.80
CA PRO A 132 4.54 13.53 -3.90
C PRO A 132 5.64 14.13 -3.05
N GLY A 133 5.66 13.73 -1.78
CA GLY A 133 6.55 14.28 -0.76
C GLY A 133 5.95 15.46 0.02
N ASP A 134 4.94 16.14 -0.51
CA ASP A 134 4.22 17.19 0.23
C ASP A 134 3.56 16.60 1.47
N ARG A 135 3.57 17.35 2.56
CA ARG A 135 2.95 16.94 3.83
C ARG A 135 1.66 17.70 4.06
N ILE A 136 0.62 16.99 4.43
CA ILE A 136 -0.65 17.60 4.82
C ILE A 136 -0.62 17.83 6.33
N LEU A 137 -0.48 19.08 6.75
CA LEU A 137 -0.39 19.46 8.16
C LEU A 137 -1.76 19.53 8.84
N ARG A 138 -2.77 20.00 8.09
CA ARG A 138 -4.16 20.11 8.56
C ARG A 138 -5.15 19.78 7.46
N ILE A 139 -6.30 19.23 7.88
CA ILE A 139 -7.48 19.00 7.05
C ILE A 139 -8.66 19.68 7.75
N GLY A 140 -9.16 20.79 7.19
CA GLY A 140 -10.09 21.66 7.89
C GLY A 140 -9.47 22.17 9.19
N THR A 141 -10.14 21.95 10.32
CA THR A 141 -9.64 22.33 11.65
C THR A 141 -8.74 21.27 12.29
N ALA A 142 -8.67 20.06 11.74
CA ALA A 142 -7.99 18.92 12.36
C ALA A 142 -6.48 18.92 12.05
N ARG A 143 -5.63 18.73 13.07
CA ARG A 143 -4.18 18.50 12.93
C ARG A 143 -3.93 17.04 12.58
N THR A 144 -3.30 16.79 11.46
CA THR A 144 -3.10 15.42 10.93
C THR A 144 -2.05 14.60 11.69
N SER A 145 -1.08 15.26 12.35
CA SER A 145 -0.09 14.57 13.19
C SER A 145 -0.73 13.79 14.34
N ALA A 146 -1.84 14.31 14.89
CA ALA A 146 -2.56 13.70 16.02
C ALA A 146 -3.59 12.64 15.58
N LEU A 147 -3.85 12.46 14.29
CA LEU A 147 -4.87 11.56 13.76
C LEU A 147 -4.25 10.29 13.18
N PRO A 148 -4.91 9.12 13.29
CA PRO A 148 -4.57 7.95 12.48
C PRO A 148 -4.69 8.25 10.98
N LEU A 149 -3.93 7.53 10.14
CA LEU A 149 -3.99 7.69 8.68
C LEU A 149 -5.41 7.53 8.14
N GLU A 150 -6.16 6.56 8.65
CA GLU A 150 -7.55 6.28 8.25
C GLU A 150 -8.46 7.50 8.46
N GLU A 151 -8.33 8.20 9.58
CA GLU A 151 -9.10 9.43 9.85
C GLU A 151 -8.67 10.57 8.93
N CYS A 152 -7.38 10.69 8.61
CA CYS A 152 -6.92 11.66 7.62
C CYS A 152 -7.57 11.38 6.25
N VAL A 153 -7.57 10.12 5.80
CA VAL A 153 -8.18 9.70 4.53
C VAL A 153 -9.71 9.97 4.55
N LYS A 154 -10.38 9.68 5.65
CA LYS A 154 -11.82 9.94 5.82
C LYS A 154 -12.16 11.43 5.72
N LEU A 155 -11.35 12.31 6.32
CA LEU A 155 -11.54 13.76 6.22
C LEU A 155 -11.30 14.30 4.80
N LEU A 156 -10.42 13.67 4.02
CA LEU A 156 -10.20 14.04 2.61
C LEU A 156 -11.32 13.55 1.69
N ARG A 157 -12.05 12.51 2.06
CA ARG A 157 -13.27 12.06 1.40
C ARG A 157 -14.46 12.89 1.83
N GLY A 158 -15.56 12.80 1.09
CA GLY A 158 -16.82 13.47 1.41
C GLY A 158 -17.77 13.52 0.21
N PRO A 159 -18.92 14.20 0.30
CA PRO A 159 -19.85 14.33 -0.81
C PRO A 159 -19.20 14.94 -2.05
N ASP A 160 -19.61 14.46 -3.23
CA ASP A 160 -19.14 15.02 -4.50
C ASP A 160 -19.45 16.53 -4.58
N GLY A 161 -18.47 17.28 -5.05
CA GLY A 161 -18.57 18.75 -5.16
C GLY A 161 -18.35 19.53 -3.86
N SER A 162 -18.25 18.86 -2.68
CA SER A 162 -17.94 19.54 -1.42
C SER A 162 -16.49 20.02 -1.36
N GLU A 163 -16.22 21.05 -0.54
CA GLU A 163 -14.88 21.62 -0.38
C GLU A 163 -14.16 21.09 0.86
N VAL A 164 -12.83 21.04 0.80
CA VAL A 164 -11.95 20.79 1.92
C VAL A 164 -10.76 21.74 1.91
N ALA A 165 -10.54 22.42 3.03
CA ALA A 165 -9.39 23.27 3.23
C ALA A 165 -8.21 22.45 3.77
N LEU A 166 -7.03 22.63 3.20
CA LEU A 166 -5.80 21.95 3.58
C LEU A 166 -4.69 22.96 3.88
N GLU A 167 -3.89 22.63 4.88
CA GLU A 167 -2.60 23.27 5.14
C GLU A 167 -1.51 22.32 4.72
N ILE A 168 -0.69 22.71 3.75
CA ILE A 168 0.28 21.85 3.09
C ILE A 168 1.67 22.43 3.22
N GLN A 169 2.63 21.61 3.59
CA GLN A 169 4.05 21.89 3.52
C GLN A 169 4.64 21.19 2.28
N PRO A 170 5.09 21.93 1.26
CA PRO A 170 5.77 21.34 0.11
C PRO A 170 7.04 20.61 0.55
N HIS A 171 7.38 19.53 -0.16
CA HIS A 171 8.53 18.68 0.18
C HIS A 171 9.89 19.40 0.05
N ASP A 172 9.95 20.43 -0.78
CA ASP A 172 11.15 21.22 -1.11
C ASP A 172 11.21 22.57 -0.36
N SER A 173 10.24 22.84 0.54
CA SER A 173 10.13 24.13 1.22
C SER A 173 9.65 23.96 2.67
N SER A 174 10.12 24.84 3.54
CA SER A 174 9.56 25.01 4.89
C SER A 174 8.33 25.92 4.91
N ALA A 175 8.04 26.61 3.81
CA ALA A 175 6.87 27.48 3.71
C ALA A 175 5.59 26.65 3.65
N VAL A 176 4.60 27.07 4.42
CA VAL A 176 3.29 26.41 4.47
C VAL A 176 2.33 27.19 3.56
N ARG A 177 1.51 26.46 2.80
CA ARG A 177 0.47 27.04 1.95
C ARG A 177 -0.91 26.49 2.32
N ASN A 178 -1.92 27.34 2.24
CA ASN A 178 -3.32 26.97 2.39
C ASN A 178 -3.95 26.78 1.01
N VAL A 179 -4.65 25.69 0.81
CA VAL A 179 -5.38 25.40 -0.42
C VAL A 179 -6.78 24.90 -0.08
N THR A 180 -7.78 25.35 -0.81
CA THR A 180 -9.14 24.80 -0.75
C THR A 180 -9.38 23.96 -2.00
N LEU A 181 -9.72 22.69 -1.81
CA LEU A 181 -9.92 21.74 -2.87
C LEU A 181 -11.38 21.28 -2.92
N ARG A 182 -11.91 21.12 -4.12
CA ARG A 182 -13.22 20.54 -4.34
C ARG A 182 -13.08 19.03 -4.45
N ARG A 183 -13.82 18.29 -3.63
CA ARG A 183 -13.92 16.85 -3.77
C ARG A 183 -14.66 16.50 -5.05
N GLY A 184 -14.18 15.51 -5.76
CA GLY A 184 -14.80 15.04 -6.98
C GLY A 184 -14.61 13.54 -7.12
N LYS A 185 -15.26 12.97 -8.14
CA LYS A 185 -14.95 11.62 -8.57
C LYS A 185 -13.47 11.58 -8.92
N VAL A 186 -12.68 11.01 -8.05
CA VAL A 186 -11.32 10.60 -8.39
C VAL A 186 -11.51 9.28 -9.10
N VAL A 187 -11.50 9.32 -10.39
CA VAL A 187 -11.20 8.13 -11.17
C VAL A 187 -9.73 7.90 -10.85
N VAL A 188 -9.44 6.93 -9.97
CA VAL A 188 -8.07 6.39 -9.84
C VAL A 188 -7.66 6.15 -11.27
N SER A 189 -6.68 6.89 -11.75
CA SER A 189 -6.40 7.12 -13.18
C SER A 189 -6.85 5.91 -13.98
N SER A 190 -7.91 6.06 -14.77
CA SER A 190 -8.42 4.97 -15.61
C SER A 190 -7.37 4.53 -16.64
N ALA A 191 -6.27 5.29 -16.75
CA ALA A 191 -5.08 4.89 -17.46
C ALA A 191 -4.09 4.26 -16.47
N PRO A 192 -4.16 2.94 -16.21
CA PRO A 192 -3.12 2.24 -15.44
C PRO A 192 -1.76 2.40 -16.09
N VAL A 193 -1.72 2.73 -17.37
CA VAL A 193 -0.52 3.05 -18.13
C VAL A 193 -0.46 4.55 -18.38
N GLN A 194 0.46 5.24 -17.70
CA GLN A 194 0.54 6.71 -17.72
C GLN A 194 1.33 7.26 -18.91
N ALA A 195 2.35 6.54 -19.36
CA ALA A 195 3.23 7.03 -20.43
C ALA A 195 3.69 5.88 -21.33
N ALA A 196 3.75 6.16 -22.63
CA ALA A 196 4.34 5.28 -23.63
C ALA A 196 4.97 6.13 -24.73
N HIS A 197 6.29 6.07 -24.88
CA HIS A 197 7.07 6.79 -25.88
C HIS A 197 8.39 6.06 -26.19
N LEU A 198 9.10 6.52 -27.19
CA LEU A 198 10.43 6.02 -27.51
C LEU A 198 11.51 6.86 -26.84
N ILE A 199 12.52 6.18 -26.29
CA ILE A 199 13.79 6.76 -25.86
C ILE A 199 14.81 6.41 -26.93
N ASP A 200 15.69 7.36 -27.27
CA ASP A 200 16.70 7.24 -28.35
C ASP A 200 16.12 6.80 -29.70
N GLY A 201 14.80 6.95 -29.89
CA GLY A 201 14.07 6.63 -31.12
C GLY A 201 13.75 5.13 -31.33
N ASP A 202 14.30 4.22 -30.52
CA ASP A 202 14.18 2.76 -30.75
C ASP A 202 13.98 1.91 -29.48
N ILE A 203 14.08 2.47 -28.29
CA ILE A 203 13.74 1.80 -27.02
C ILE A 203 12.35 2.28 -26.56
N GLY A 204 11.41 1.35 -26.39
CA GLY A 204 10.13 1.65 -25.81
C GLY A 204 10.26 1.92 -24.31
N TYR A 205 9.55 2.94 -23.83
CA TYR A 205 9.32 3.18 -22.41
C TYR A 205 7.82 3.10 -22.11
N LEU A 206 7.46 2.35 -21.11
CA LEU A 206 6.08 2.15 -20.66
C LEU A 206 6.01 2.27 -19.15
N LYS A 207 5.28 3.26 -18.63
CA LYS A 207 5.03 3.45 -17.21
C LYS A 207 3.68 2.85 -16.83
N ILE A 208 3.70 1.84 -15.94
CA ILE A 208 2.49 1.24 -15.37
C ILE A 208 2.36 1.68 -13.92
N ASN A 209 1.32 2.44 -13.60
CA ASN A 209 1.10 2.98 -12.26
C ASN A 209 0.36 2.03 -11.32
N SER A 210 -0.52 1.18 -11.87
CA SER A 210 -1.30 0.20 -11.12
C SER A 210 -1.78 -0.92 -12.02
N PHE A 211 -2.29 -1.99 -11.42
CA PHE A 211 -2.91 -3.09 -12.16
C PHE A 211 -4.42 -3.12 -11.90
N ASN A 212 -5.19 -3.03 -12.98
CA ASN A 212 -6.65 -3.17 -12.98
C ASN A 212 -7.12 -3.99 -14.19
N THR A 213 -8.42 -4.09 -14.42
CA THR A 213 -9.00 -4.86 -15.54
C THR A 213 -8.65 -4.27 -16.91
N HIS A 214 -8.26 -3.01 -17.02
CA HIS A 214 -7.91 -2.34 -18.27
C HIS A 214 -6.42 -2.44 -18.61
N THR A 215 -5.57 -2.65 -17.61
CA THR A 215 -4.09 -2.69 -17.77
C THR A 215 -3.62 -3.63 -18.87
N PRO A 216 -4.14 -4.86 -19.01
CA PRO A 216 -3.69 -5.76 -20.09
C PRO A 216 -3.99 -5.22 -21.48
N GLY A 217 -5.19 -4.70 -21.69
CA GLY A 217 -5.63 -4.13 -22.99
C GLY A 217 -4.87 -2.87 -23.36
N GLU A 218 -4.72 -1.93 -22.42
CA GLU A 218 -3.96 -0.69 -22.64
C GLU A 218 -2.47 -0.99 -22.91
N THR A 219 -1.86 -1.88 -22.12
CA THR A 219 -0.48 -2.30 -22.34
C THR A 219 -0.30 -2.88 -23.75
N ALA A 220 -1.18 -3.78 -24.18
CA ALA A 220 -1.11 -4.37 -25.52
C ALA A 220 -1.23 -3.32 -26.62
N ALA A 221 -2.18 -2.38 -26.50
CA ALA A 221 -2.39 -1.32 -27.47
C ALA A 221 -1.18 -0.37 -27.57
N LEU A 222 -0.61 0.02 -26.42
CA LEU A 222 0.54 0.92 -26.38
C LEU A 222 1.82 0.23 -26.89
N LEU A 223 2.02 -1.05 -26.62
CA LEU A 223 3.13 -1.82 -27.20
C LEU A 223 3.02 -1.90 -28.72
N ALA A 224 1.80 -2.12 -29.25
CA ALA A 224 1.57 -2.12 -30.70
C ALA A 224 1.85 -0.72 -31.32
N LYS A 225 1.48 0.36 -30.62
CA LYS A 225 1.82 1.74 -31.01
C LYS A 225 3.33 1.96 -31.06
N LEU A 226 4.05 1.64 -29.97
CA LEU A 226 5.50 1.80 -29.88
C LEU A 226 6.24 1.01 -30.98
N ARG A 227 5.75 -0.19 -31.33
CA ARG A 227 6.30 -0.97 -32.46
C ARG A 227 6.13 -0.23 -33.80
N LYS A 228 4.98 0.36 -34.05
CA LYS A 228 4.75 1.15 -35.28
C LYS A 228 5.61 2.42 -35.34
N GLU A 229 5.90 3.01 -34.18
CA GLU A 229 6.75 4.21 -34.04
C GLU A 229 8.24 3.90 -34.15
N GLY A 230 8.66 2.63 -34.16
CA GLY A 230 10.07 2.24 -34.39
C GLY A 230 10.72 1.48 -33.24
N MET A 231 9.98 1.06 -32.19
CA MET A 231 10.56 0.26 -31.12
C MET A 231 11.18 -1.03 -31.68
N SER A 232 12.49 -1.16 -31.60
CA SER A 232 13.25 -2.26 -32.19
C SER A 232 14.39 -2.79 -31.33
N ARG A 233 14.87 -2.03 -30.35
CA ARG A 233 16.03 -2.38 -29.52
C ARG A 233 15.67 -2.99 -28.19
N GLY A 234 14.56 -2.58 -27.57
CA GLY A 234 14.09 -3.10 -26.29
C GLY A 234 12.93 -2.34 -25.68
N LEU A 235 12.54 -2.74 -24.47
CA LEU A 235 11.45 -2.13 -23.70
C LEU A 235 11.85 -1.93 -22.25
N VAL A 236 11.67 -0.72 -21.73
CA VAL A 236 11.68 -0.39 -20.31
C VAL A 236 10.25 -0.38 -19.79
N LEU A 237 9.97 -1.21 -18.80
CA LEU A 237 8.73 -1.19 -18.01
C LEU A 237 9.02 -0.51 -16.68
N ASP A 238 8.48 0.69 -16.48
CA ASP A 238 8.68 1.42 -15.23
C ASP A 238 7.53 1.13 -14.26
N LEU A 239 7.85 0.35 -13.23
CA LEU A 239 6.94 0.01 -12.12
C LEU A 239 7.33 0.72 -10.81
N ARG A 240 8.23 1.69 -10.86
CA ARG A 240 8.54 2.50 -9.69
C ARG A 240 7.28 3.22 -9.23
N ASN A 241 7.02 3.22 -7.93
CA ASN A 241 5.80 3.77 -7.29
C ASN A 241 4.49 3.07 -7.69
N ASN A 242 4.55 1.87 -8.25
CA ASN A 242 3.35 1.07 -8.52
C ASN A 242 2.97 0.26 -7.26
N PRO A 243 1.90 0.60 -6.53
CA PRO A 243 1.53 -0.09 -5.28
C PRO A 243 0.89 -1.47 -5.51
N GLY A 244 0.75 -1.87 -6.78
CA GLY A 244 0.08 -3.10 -7.17
C GLY A 244 -1.29 -2.88 -7.78
N GLY A 245 -2.30 -3.51 -7.22
CA GLY A 245 -3.68 -3.49 -7.71
C GLY A 245 -4.25 -4.90 -7.86
N LEU A 246 -5.06 -5.13 -8.88
CA LEU A 246 -5.66 -6.43 -9.14
C LEU A 246 -4.61 -7.45 -9.58
N VAL A 247 -4.54 -8.56 -8.84
CA VAL A 247 -3.63 -9.68 -9.14
C VAL A 247 -3.97 -10.31 -10.50
N SER A 248 -5.25 -10.43 -10.85
CA SER A 248 -5.69 -10.88 -12.18
C SER A 248 -5.20 -9.96 -13.30
N GLY A 249 -5.29 -8.64 -13.11
CA GLY A 249 -4.77 -7.66 -14.07
C GLY A 249 -3.26 -7.79 -14.29
N ALA A 250 -2.49 -8.00 -13.21
CA ALA A 250 -1.05 -8.27 -13.31
C ALA A 250 -0.75 -9.59 -14.01
N ALA A 251 -1.49 -10.66 -13.71
CA ALA A 251 -1.33 -11.96 -14.35
C ALA A 251 -1.64 -11.91 -15.86
N GLU A 252 -2.73 -11.26 -16.24
CA GLU A 252 -3.09 -11.07 -17.64
C GLU A 252 -2.07 -10.18 -18.38
N THR A 253 -1.58 -9.13 -17.72
CA THR A 253 -0.51 -8.28 -18.31
C THR A 253 0.79 -9.07 -18.47
N ALA A 254 1.18 -9.90 -17.50
CA ALA A 254 2.37 -10.77 -17.61
C ALA A 254 2.23 -11.79 -18.74
N SER A 255 1.01 -12.27 -19.00
CA SER A 255 0.70 -13.18 -20.11
C SER A 255 0.95 -12.56 -21.50
N LEU A 256 1.06 -11.24 -21.61
CA LEU A 256 1.48 -10.59 -22.85
C LEU A 256 2.95 -10.82 -23.19
N PHE A 257 3.77 -11.16 -22.20
CA PHE A 257 5.22 -11.27 -22.30
C PHE A 257 5.74 -12.71 -22.19
N LEU A 258 4.90 -13.65 -21.78
CA LEU A 258 5.29 -15.02 -21.48
C LEU A 258 4.53 -16.02 -22.35
N PRO A 259 5.11 -17.20 -22.61
CA PRO A 259 4.39 -18.24 -23.32
C PRO A 259 3.22 -18.77 -22.48
N GLU A 260 2.21 -19.28 -23.15
CA GLU A 260 1.08 -19.95 -22.52
C GLU A 260 1.56 -21.07 -21.58
N GLY A 261 0.92 -21.13 -20.40
CA GLY A 261 1.24 -22.15 -19.40
C GLY A 261 2.47 -21.86 -18.55
N ALA A 262 3.25 -20.81 -18.85
CA ALA A 262 4.34 -20.37 -17.98
C ALA A 262 3.81 -20.02 -16.58
N GLU A 263 4.49 -20.47 -15.54
CA GLU A 263 4.13 -20.15 -14.16
C GLU A 263 4.39 -18.64 -13.90
N LEU A 264 3.39 -17.94 -13.37
CA LEU A 264 3.50 -16.54 -13.02
C LEU A 264 3.83 -16.37 -11.54
N PHE A 265 3.12 -17.05 -10.69
CA PHE A 265 3.33 -17.07 -9.23
C PHE A 265 2.48 -18.18 -8.63
N SER A 266 2.73 -18.49 -7.37
CA SER A 266 1.88 -19.40 -6.58
C SER A 266 1.41 -18.73 -5.30
N ALA A 267 0.21 -19.11 -4.83
CA ALA A 267 -0.34 -18.75 -3.53
C ALA A 267 -0.33 -19.97 -2.62
N VAL A 268 0.33 -19.86 -1.48
CA VAL A 268 0.45 -20.90 -0.48
C VAL A 268 -0.41 -20.53 0.71
N HIS A 269 -1.44 -21.35 0.98
CA HIS A 269 -2.37 -21.17 2.09
C HIS A 269 -1.81 -21.75 3.41
N ARG A 270 -2.56 -21.52 4.50
CA ARG A 270 -2.19 -21.97 5.84
C ARG A 270 -1.76 -23.45 5.86
N ASN A 271 -0.64 -23.74 6.52
CA ASN A 271 -0.07 -25.08 6.68
C ASN A 271 0.16 -25.84 5.35
N HIS A 272 0.40 -25.13 4.25
CA HIS A 272 0.49 -25.70 2.90
C HIS A 272 -0.73 -26.54 2.50
N SER A 273 -1.88 -26.29 3.13
CA SER A 273 -3.14 -27.02 2.87
C SER A 273 -3.59 -26.90 1.42
N LYS A 274 -3.21 -25.80 0.76
CA LYS A 274 -3.52 -25.54 -0.64
C LYS A 274 -2.40 -24.72 -1.25
N VAL A 275 -1.97 -25.11 -2.45
CA VAL A 275 -1.07 -24.31 -3.30
C VAL A 275 -1.79 -24.05 -4.61
N GLU A 276 -2.04 -22.80 -4.89
CA GLU A 276 -2.65 -22.37 -6.15
C GLU A 276 -1.55 -21.80 -7.05
N VAL A 277 -1.35 -22.42 -8.20
CA VAL A 277 -0.39 -21.96 -9.22
C VAL A 277 -1.14 -21.19 -10.28
N VAL A 278 -0.77 -19.92 -10.46
CA VAL A 278 -1.30 -19.06 -11.51
C VAL A 278 -0.36 -19.14 -12.71
N LYS A 279 -0.91 -19.41 -13.87
CA LYS A 279 -0.17 -19.58 -15.13
C LYS A 279 -0.61 -18.56 -16.17
N ALA A 280 0.29 -18.25 -17.10
CA ALA A 280 0.01 -17.40 -18.24
C ALA A 280 -1.11 -17.97 -19.11
N GLY A 281 -2.07 -17.14 -19.49
CA GLY A 281 -3.20 -17.53 -20.33
C GLY A 281 -2.82 -17.69 -21.80
N ALA A 282 -3.75 -18.30 -22.55
CA ALA A 282 -3.60 -18.61 -23.97
C ALA A 282 -3.41 -17.37 -24.86
N GLY A 283 -2.56 -17.49 -25.86
CA GLY A 283 -2.61 -16.73 -27.11
C GLY A 283 -1.98 -15.35 -27.12
N LYS A 284 -1.44 -14.83 -26.02
CA LYS A 284 -0.94 -13.44 -25.96
C LYS A 284 0.59 -13.32 -25.82
N GLY A 285 1.30 -14.37 -25.50
CA GLY A 285 2.74 -14.38 -25.13
C GLY A 285 3.75 -14.12 -26.26
N LYS A 286 3.35 -13.50 -27.36
CA LYS A 286 4.26 -13.24 -28.50
C LYS A 286 4.49 -11.76 -28.80
N LEU A 287 4.16 -10.86 -27.89
CA LEU A 287 4.25 -9.44 -28.22
C LEU A 287 5.68 -8.91 -28.32
N LEU A 288 6.67 -9.54 -27.68
CA LEU A 288 8.03 -9.03 -27.73
C LEU A 288 9.12 -10.10 -27.70
N ASP A 289 9.83 -10.21 -28.81
CA ASP A 289 11.15 -10.88 -28.88
C ASP A 289 12.30 -9.96 -28.37
N LEU A 290 11.98 -8.73 -28.00
CA LEU A 290 12.93 -7.71 -27.59
C LEU A 290 13.30 -7.85 -26.11
N PRO A 291 14.53 -7.51 -25.71
CA PRO A 291 14.91 -7.43 -24.30
C PRO A 291 13.95 -6.54 -23.51
N VAL A 292 13.63 -6.95 -22.28
CA VAL A 292 12.79 -6.18 -21.34
C VAL A 292 13.58 -5.90 -20.07
N VAL A 293 13.53 -4.65 -19.63
CA VAL A 293 14.05 -4.21 -18.33
C VAL A 293 12.92 -3.62 -17.52
N ILE A 294 12.83 -4.01 -16.24
CA ILE A 294 11.83 -3.50 -15.29
C ILE A 294 12.52 -2.62 -14.27
N LEU A 295 12.02 -1.39 -14.11
CA LEU A 295 12.45 -0.48 -13.05
C LEU A 295 11.59 -0.66 -11.79
N LEU A 296 12.24 -0.84 -10.64
CA LEU A 296 11.62 -1.00 -9.34
C LEU A 296 12.18 -0.02 -8.30
N ASN A 297 11.36 0.32 -7.32
CA ASN A 297 11.78 1.05 -6.13
C ASN A 297 11.04 0.54 -4.87
N PRO A 298 11.34 1.06 -3.66
CA PRO A 298 10.69 0.62 -2.42
C PRO A 298 9.16 0.80 -2.36
N PHE A 299 8.56 1.50 -3.31
CA PHE A 299 7.11 1.69 -3.44
C PHE A 299 6.46 0.78 -4.50
N SER A 300 7.26 -0.04 -5.18
CA SER A 300 6.76 -1.11 -6.05
C SER A 300 6.30 -2.28 -5.17
N ALA A 301 4.99 -2.58 -5.15
CA ALA A 301 4.41 -3.49 -4.16
C ALA A 301 3.38 -4.46 -4.75
N SER A 302 3.13 -5.59 -4.04
CA SER A 302 1.99 -6.48 -4.29
C SER A 302 1.95 -7.00 -5.73
N ALA A 303 0.88 -6.75 -6.49
CA ALA A 303 0.72 -7.19 -7.88
C ALA A 303 1.88 -6.76 -8.79
N ALA A 304 2.54 -5.61 -8.52
CA ALA A 304 3.74 -5.18 -9.23
C ALA A 304 4.93 -6.10 -8.96
N GLU A 305 5.04 -6.65 -7.76
CA GLU A 305 6.06 -7.62 -7.40
C GLU A 305 5.79 -8.98 -8.04
N LEU A 306 4.51 -9.40 -8.07
CA LEU A 306 4.11 -10.64 -8.75
C LEU A 306 4.42 -10.58 -10.24
N PHE A 307 4.04 -9.50 -10.91
CA PHE A 307 4.35 -9.25 -12.32
C PHE A 307 5.85 -9.28 -12.59
N SER A 308 6.63 -8.54 -11.80
CA SER A 308 8.07 -8.43 -11.97
C SER A 308 8.80 -9.75 -11.68
N GLY A 309 8.38 -10.45 -10.63
CA GLY A 309 8.89 -11.78 -10.28
C GLY A 309 8.58 -12.81 -11.35
N ALA A 310 7.38 -12.79 -11.92
CA ALA A 310 6.99 -13.67 -13.03
C ALA A 310 7.89 -13.49 -14.24
N LEU A 311 8.11 -12.25 -14.70
CA LEU A 311 8.94 -11.98 -15.87
C LEU A 311 10.42 -12.31 -15.61
N ARG A 312 10.95 -11.91 -14.45
CA ARG A 312 12.34 -12.20 -14.09
C ARG A 312 12.62 -13.70 -14.01
N ASP A 313 11.78 -14.43 -13.28
CA ASP A 313 12.03 -15.83 -12.96
C ASP A 313 11.87 -16.75 -14.20
N ASN A 314 11.05 -16.33 -15.17
CA ASN A 314 10.96 -16.93 -16.50
C ASN A 314 12.05 -16.45 -17.48
N GLY A 315 13.03 -15.66 -17.01
CA GLY A 315 14.14 -15.18 -17.84
C GLY A 315 13.73 -14.12 -18.89
N ARG A 316 12.54 -13.52 -18.73
CA ARG A 316 11.97 -12.61 -19.74
C ARG A 316 12.40 -11.17 -19.52
N ALA A 317 12.70 -10.78 -18.28
CA ALA A 317 13.10 -9.42 -17.92
C ALA A 317 14.23 -9.43 -16.90
N ARG A 318 14.99 -8.30 -16.87
CA ARG A 318 15.95 -7.98 -15.81
C ARG A 318 15.37 -6.86 -14.95
N LEU A 319 15.57 -6.94 -13.64
CA LEU A 319 15.13 -5.94 -12.67
C LEU A 319 16.26 -4.95 -12.39
N VAL A 320 15.97 -3.66 -12.43
CA VAL A 320 16.93 -2.57 -12.18
C VAL A 320 16.35 -1.59 -11.17
N GLY A 321 17.18 -1.03 -10.31
CA GLY A 321 16.81 -0.01 -9.34
C GLY A 321 16.99 -0.43 -7.89
N MET A 322 15.97 -0.28 -7.07
CA MET A 322 16.01 -0.61 -5.65
C MET A 322 15.11 -1.80 -5.33
N ARG A 323 15.38 -2.44 -4.19
CA ARG A 323 14.52 -3.51 -3.68
C ARG A 323 13.08 -3.02 -3.57
N SER A 324 12.12 -3.86 -3.99
CA SER A 324 10.69 -3.59 -3.90
C SER A 324 10.18 -3.68 -2.46
N PHE A 325 8.91 -3.34 -2.22
CA PHE A 325 8.30 -3.19 -0.91
C PHE A 325 8.26 -4.48 -0.08
N GLY A 326 7.87 -5.60 -0.68
CA GLY A 326 7.73 -6.87 0.02
C GLY A 326 6.32 -7.15 0.54
N LYS A 327 5.29 -6.86 -0.26
CA LYS A 327 3.90 -7.21 0.05
C LYS A 327 3.48 -8.47 -0.71
N GLY A 328 3.74 -9.62 -0.11
CA GLY A 328 3.41 -10.94 -0.66
C GLY A 328 2.19 -11.61 -0.02
N THR A 329 1.37 -10.87 0.71
CA THR A 329 0.20 -11.41 1.41
C THR A 329 -0.98 -11.58 0.46
N LEU A 330 -1.59 -12.78 0.43
CA LEU A 330 -2.91 -13.01 -0.15
C LEU A 330 -3.97 -12.57 0.85
N LEU A 331 -4.58 -11.41 0.62
CA LEU A 331 -5.65 -10.89 1.45
C LEU A 331 -7.00 -11.41 0.96
N GLN A 332 -7.81 -11.92 1.91
CA GLN A 332 -9.22 -12.25 1.69
C GLN A 332 -10.10 -11.34 2.53
N VAL A 333 -11.32 -11.10 2.03
CA VAL A 333 -12.36 -10.36 2.73
C VAL A 333 -13.56 -11.27 2.94
N THR A 334 -14.01 -11.39 4.20
CA THR A 334 -15.18 -12.17 4.57
C THR A 334 -16.17 -11.26 5.30
N GLN A 335 -17.39 -11.16 4.76
CA GLN A 335 -18.45 -10.38 5.40
C GLN A 335 -18.93 -11.09 6.66
N LEU A 336 -19.19 -10.31 7.71
CA LEU A 336 -19.73 -10.77 8.97
C LEU A 336 -21.24 -10.55 9.04
N PRO A 337 -21.96 -11.30 9.92
CA PRO A 337 -23.42 -11.18 10.09
C PRO A 337 -23.89 -9.78 10.48
N ASN A 338 -23.05 -8.96 11.11
CA ASN A 338 -23.38 -7.58 11.47
C ASN A 338 -23.26 -6.60 10.29
N GLY A 339 -22.95 -7.08 9.08
CA GLY A 339 -22.76 -6.27 7.87
C GLY A 339 -21.36 -5.64 7.74
N GLY A 340 -20.48 -5.82 8.72
CA GLY A 340 -19.05 -5.51 8.59
C GLY A 340 -18.28 -6.61 7.90
N ALA A 341 -16.96 -6.47 7.78
CA ALA A 341 -16.11 -7.48 7.16
C ALA A 341 -14.75 -7.64 7.87
N LEU A 342 -14.20 -8.84 7.79
CA LEU A 342 -12.82 -9.12 8.13
C LEU A 342 -11.99 -9.18 6.85
N ARG A 343 -10.94 -8.40 6.78
CA ARG A 343 -9.87 -8.55 5.79
C ARG A 343 -8.69 -9.21 6.48
N TYR A 344 -8.24 -10.35 5.99
CA TYR A 344 -7.20 -11.12 6.65
C TYR A 344 -6.25 -11.81 5.66
N ALA A 345 -5.04 -12.10 6.12
CA ALA A 345 -4.03 -12.84 5.37
C ALA A 345 -4.41 -14.32 5.29
N ALA A 346 -4.88 -14.76 4.12
CA ALA A 346 -5.28 -16.16 3.87
C ALA A 346 -4.13 -17.02 3.34
N GLY A 347 -3.07 -16.40 2.84
CA GLY A 347 -1.91 -17.09 2.27
C GLY A 347 -0.76 -16.14 1.93
N ARG A 348 0.28 -16.70 1.35
CA ARG A 348 1.50 -16.00 0.91
C ARG A 348 1.76 -16.28 -0.56
N TYR A 349 2.16 -15.24 -1.28
CA TYR A 349 2.58 -15.36 -2.66
C TYR A 349 4.07 -15.70 -2.77
N ARG A 350 4.39 -16.54 -3.75
CA ARG A 350 5.76 -16.88 -4.15
C ARG A 350 5.94 -16.68 -5.65
N THR A 351 7.13 -16.28 -6.04
CA THR A 351 7.52 -16.19 -7.44
C THR A 351 7.68 -17.60 -8.04
N PRO A 352 7.79 -17.77 -9.38
CA PRO A 352 7.98 -19.08 -10.01
C PRO A 352 9.17 -19.86 -9.45
N LYS A 353 10.25 -19.19 -9.03
CA LYS A 353 11.41 -19.82 -8.38
C LYS A 353 11.23 -20.05 -6.87
N GLY A 354 10.00 -19.91 -6.36
CA GLY A 354 9.67 -20.19 -4.96
C GLY A 354 10.09 -19.09 -3.98
N VAL A 355 10.53 -17.93 -4.45
CA VAL A 355 10.92 -16.81 -3.56
C VAL A 355 9.67 -16.22 -2.91
N GLU A 356 9.64 -16.22 -1.60
CA GLU A 356 8.60 -15.57 -0.80
C GLU A 356 8.81 -14.05 -0.81
N ILE A 357 7.77 -13.32 -1.23
CA ILE A 357 7.82 -11.86 -1.39
C ILE A 357 7.63 -11.14 -0.05
N GLU A 358 6.78 -11.70 0.82
CA GLU A 358 6.39 -11.06 2.09
C GLU A 358 7.58 -10.69 2.96
N GLY A 359 7.66 -9.41 3.37
CA GLY A 359 8.71 -8.85 4.21
C GLY A 359 10.11 -8.79 3.57
N ARG A 360 10.26 -9.34 2.36
CA ARG A 360 11.58 -9.43 1.68
C ARG A 360 11.67 -8.56 0.44
N GLY A 361 10.58 -8.44 -0.32
CA GLY A 361 10.58 -7.81 -1.63
C GLY A 361 11.47 -8.51 -2.66
N LEU A 362 11.44 -8.00 -3.87
CA LEU A 362 12.29 -8.45 -4.95
C LEU A 362 13.60 -7.64 -4.96
N ALA A 363 14.73 -8.33 -4.87
CA ALA A 363 16.02 -7.68 -5.12
C ALA A 363 16.20 -7.46 -6.63
N PRO A 364 16.65 -6.27 -7.07
CA PRO A 364 16.97 -6.04 -8.47
C PRO A 364 18.22 -6.84 -8.89
N ASP A 365 18.27 -7.23 -10.16
CA ASP A 365 19.44 -7.87 -10.77
C ASP A 365 20.59 -6.87 -10.95
N LEU A 366 20.23 -5.60 -11.16
CA LEU A 366 21.18 -4.47 -11.18
C LEU A 366 20.74 -3.42 -10.15
N PRO A 367 21.31 -3.42 -8.95
CA PRO A 367 20.99 -2.43 -7.94
C PRO A 367 21.54 -1.04 -8.30
N VAL A 368 20.66 -0.03 -8.25
CA VAL A 368 20.99 1.39 -8.41
C VAL A 368 20.35 2.15 -7.28
N MET A 369 21.14 2.41 -6.24
CA MET A 369 20.64 3.00 -4.99
C MET A 369 20.47 4.50 -5.12
N LEU A 370 19.41 5.01 -4.53
CA LEU A 370 19.14 6.43 -4.32
C LEU A 370 18.96 6.66 -2.83
N ASP A 371 19.46 7.78 -2.32
CA ASP A 371 19.09 8.20 -0.97
C ASP A 371 17.64 8.73 -0.93
N LEU A 372 17.11 8.97 0.26
CA LEU A 372 15.71 9.39 0.41
C LEU A 372 15.42 10.72 -0.31
N SER A 373 16.33 11.68 -0.25
CA SER A 373 16.15 12.97 -0.93
C SER A 373 16.13 12.81 -2.44
N GLN A 374 17.08 12.03 -2.97
CA GLN A 374 17.13 11.68 -4.40
C GLN A 374 15.85 10.95 -4.84
N LEU A 375 15.39 9.99 -4.04
CA LEU A 375 14.17 9.22 -4.34
C LEU A 375 12.94 10.14 -4.43
N TRP A 376 12.77 11.05 -3.47
CA TRP A 376 11.66 12.00 -3.48
C TRP A 376 11.73 12.99 -4.66
N ARG A 377 12.91 13.54 -4.94
CA ARG A 377 13.12 14.45 -6.07
C ARG A 377 12.85 13.76 -7.41
N LEU A 378 13.34 12.53 -7.57
CA LEU A 378 13.09 11.74 -8.76
C LEU A 378 11.60 11.42 -8.92
N ASN A 379 10.91 11.06 -7.85
CA ASN A 379 9.47 10.80 -7.89
C ASN A 379 8.68 12.02 -8.34
N ALA A 380 8.97 13.20 -7.78
CA ALA A 380 8.33 14.45 -8.20
C ALA A 380 8.60 14.77 -9.68
N GLN A 381 9.82 14.51 -10.15
CA GLN A 381 10.20 14.70 -11.56
C GLN A 381 9.47 13.73 -12.49
N MET A 382 9.42 12.44 -12.14
CA MET A 382 8.75 11.39 -12.94
C MET A 382 7.26 11.66 -13.13
N MET A 383 6.60 12.29 -12.15
CA MET A 383 5.20 12.69 -12.31
C MET A 383 5.02 13.79 -13.34
N ARG A 384 5.99 14.69 -13.44
CA ARG A 384 5.94 15.82 -14.39
C ARG A 384 6.45 15.43 -15.79
N TYR A 385 7.44 14.52 -15.85
CA TYR A 385 8.12 14.09 -17.08
C TYR A 385 8.40 12.58 -17.08
N PRO A 386 7.39 11.73 -17.23
CA PRO A 386 7.56 10.28 -17.17
C PRO A 386 8.52 9.78 -18.25
N GLY A 387 9.57 9.06 -17.84
CA GLY A 387 10.54 8.42 -18.74
C GLY A 387 11.46 9.37 -19.51
N VAL A 388 11.44 10.65 -19.21
CA VAL A 388 12.33 11.62 -19.87
C VAL A 388 13.63 11.74 -19.10
N VAL A 389 14.76 11.52 -19.77
CA VAL A 389 16.09 11.82 -19.26
C VAL A 389 16.34 13.31 -19.44
N LEU A 390 16.24 14.08 -18.35
CA LEU A 390 16.45 15.53 -18.39
C LEU A 390 17.93 15.88 -18.19
N PRO A 391 18.47 16.86 -18.95
CA PRO A 391 19.82 17.36 -18.74
C PRO A 391 19.97 18.04 -17.36
N GLU A 392 21.09 17.86 -16.70
CA GLU A 392 21.41 18.47 -15.38
C GLU A 392 21.32 20.01 -15.39
N GLU A 393 21.66 20.65 -16.50
CA GLU A 393 21.63 22.10 -16.69
C GLU A 393 20.25 22.75 -16.46
N LYS A 394 19.18 21.97 -16.47
CA LYS A 394 17.83 22.45 -16.19
C LYS A 394 17.41 22.29 -14.73
N GLY A 395 18.35 21.97 -13.82
CA GLY A 395 18.05 21.72 -12.40
C GLY A 395 17.27 20.44 -12.12
N ALA A 396 17.10 19.60 -13.13
CA ALA A 396 16.47 18.31 -12.98
C ALA A 396 17.47 17.28 -12.45
N MET A 397 16.99 16.37 -11.64
CA MET A 397 17.77 15.24 -11.17
C MET A 397 17.95 14.22 -12.31
N ARG A 398 19.16 13.73 -12.52
CA ARG A 398 19.41 12.61 -13.44
C ARG A 398 18.74 11.34 -12.95
N ASP A 399 18.00 10.68 -13.82
CA ASP A 399 17.45 9.35 -13.55
C ASP A 399 18.50 8.27 -13.80
N THR A 400 19.40 8.09 -12.83
CA THR A 400 20.48 7.11 -12.92
C THR A 400 20.00 5.68 -13.03
N GLN A 401 18.78 5.38 -12.55
CA GLN A 401 18.15 4.07 -12.69
C GLN A 401 17.69 3.81 -14.12
N LEU A 402 17.06 4.78 -14.76
CA LEU A 402 16.70 4.70 -16.17
C LEU A 402 17.94 4.63 -17.06
N GLU A 403 18.96 5.45 -16.81
CA GLU A 403 20.23 5.41 -17.54
C GLU A 403 20.93 4.04 -17.43
N ALA A 404 20.93 3.45 -16.23
CA ALA A 404 21.48 2.10 -16.02
C ALA A 404 20.68 1.02 -16.78
N ALA A 405 19.34 1.16 -16.83
CA ALA A 405 18.50 0.28 -17.62
C ALA A 405 18.77 0.38 -19.12
N LEU A 406 18.93 1.60 -19.64
CA LEU A 406 19.23 1.83 -21.06
C LEU A 406 20.55 1.19 -21.51
N LYS A 407 21.56 1.14 -20.64
CA LYS A 407 22.86 0.48 -20.92
C LYS A 407 22.78 -1.05 -21.03
N LEU A 408 21.68 -1.67 -20.64
CA LEU A 408 21.47 -3.12 -20.75
C LEU A 408 20.97 -3.56 -22.13
N PHE A 409 20.55 -2.62 -22.97
CA PHE A 409 20.11 -2.91 -24.33
C PHE A 409 21.30 -2.99 -25.28
N PRO A 410 21.20 -3.77 -26.37
CA PRO A 410 22.22 -3.78 -27.41
C PRO A 410 22.52 -2.38 -27.95
N ALA A 411 23.72 -2.14 -28.41
CA ALA A 411 24.05 -0.90 -29.11
C ALA A 411 23.12 -0.69 -30.32
N PRO A 412 22.82 0.57 -30.69
CA PRO A 412 22.12 0.85 -31.93
C PRO A 412 22.79 0.10 -33.08
N LYS A 413 22.01 -0.50 -33.97
CA LYS A 413 22.58 -1.06 -35.21
C LYS A 413 23.07 0.12 -36.04
N ASP A 414 24.36 0.20 -36.28
CA ASP A 414 24.95 1.21 -37.11
C ASP A 414 24.28 1.28 -38.47
N GLY A 415 23.71 2.43 -38.78
CA GLY A 415 23.11 2.73 -40.08
C GLY A 415 21.61 2.97 -40.11
N LYS A 416 21.12 4.02 -39.44
CA LYS A 416 19.99 4.84 -39.96
C LYS A 416 20.13 6.26 -39.43
#